data_18c964162169497d8b01ff53a81080c2
#
_entry.id   18c964162169497d8b01ff53a81080c2
#
_cell.length_a   1.000
_cell.length_b   1.000
_cell.length_c   1.000
_cell.angle_alpha   90.00
_cell.angle_beta   90.00
_cell.angle_gamma   90.00
#
_symmetry.space_group_name_H-M   'P 1'
#
loop_
_entity.id
_entity.type
_entity.pdbx_description
1 polymer ?
#
loop_
_entity_poly.entity_id
_entity_poly.type
_entity_poly.pdbx_seq_one_letter_code
_entity_poly.pdbx_strand_id
1 'polypeptide(L)'
;GYYTQEQMRDFVAYCAKYHIQVVPEIEMPGHEVAAISVYPELTCQGVRKPIRTTCGVSDELLCAGNEFTYEFLGNVFKELADVFPSEYIHLGGDEAGNPALDCWTNCPKCQALKKKLGITTTDRSENWKLQGYLFDRVIDLLRTQYHKTPMFWYETDFKKIQPGCVT
;
A
#
# COMPACT_ATOMS: atom_id res chain seq x y z
N GLY A 1 10.13 0.68 -19.33
CA GLY A 1 10.89 -0.55 -19.10
C GLY A 1 10.62 -1.08 -17.69
N TYR A 2 10.91 -2.34 -17.48
CA TYR A 2 10.79 -3.00 -16.16
C TYR A 2 11.91 -4.04 -16.08
N TYR A 3 12.24 -4.44 -14.86
CA TYR A 3 13.14 -5.56 -14.61
C TYR A 3 12.35 -6.88 -14.56
N THR A 4 12.94 -7.95 -15.12
CA THR A 4 12.38 -9.29 -14.92
C THR A 4 12.67 -9.77 -13.49
N GLN A 5 11.91 -10.77 -13.02
CA GLN A 5 12.17 -11.36 -11.71
C GLN A 5 13.58 -11.97 -11.63
N GLU A 6 14.09 -12.56 -12.71
CA GLU A 6 15.45 -13.08 -12.78
C GLU A 6 16.48 -11.97 -12.60
N GLN A 7 16.34 -10.85 -13.33
CA GLN A 7 17.24 -9.68 -13.16
C GLN A 7 17.21 -9.13 -11.73
N MET A 8 16.04 -9.14 -11.08
CA MET A 8 15.94 -8.71 -9.69
C MET A 8 16.62 -9.69 -8.72
N ARG A 9 16.49 -11.01 -8.95
CA ARG A 9 17.24 -12.02 -8.17
C ARG A 9 18.76 -11.87 -8.35
N ASP A 10 19.21 -11.61 -9.57
CA ASP A 10 20.64 -11.36 -9.84
C ASP A 10 21.13 -10.09 -9.14
N PHE A 11 20.32 -9.04 -9.16
CA PHE A 11 20.62 -7.79 -8.45
C PHE A 11 20.70 -8.01 -6.94
N VAL A 12 19.76 -8.72 -6.35
CA VAL A 12 19.77 -9.09 -4.92
C VAL A 12 21.02 -9.90 -4.58
N ALA A 13 21.36 -10.90 -5.40
CA ALA A 13 22.55 -11.72 -5.21
C ALA A 13 23.85 -10.90 -5.36
N TYR A 14 23.88 -9.93 -6.26
CA TYR A 14 24.98 -8.99 -6.40
C TYR A 14 25.17 -8.13 -5.15
N CYS A 15 24.09 -7.52 -4.65
CA CYS A 15 24.11 -6.70 -3.43
C CYS A 15 24.57 -7.51 -2.20
N ALA A 16 24.14 -8.75 -2.09
CA ALA A 16 24.54 -9.64 -0.98
C ALA A 16 26.05 -9.86 -0.88
N LYS A 17 26.79 -9.85 -2.01
CA LYS A 17 28.27 -9.95 -2.02
C LYS A 17 28.93 -8.77 -1.31
N TYR A 18 28.25 -7.65 -1.19
CA TYR A 18 28.70 -6.43 -0.53
C TYR A 18 28.05 -6.21 0.83
N HIS A 19 27.39 -7.24 1.37
CA HIS A 19 26.64 -7.17 2.63
C HIS A 19 25.53 -6.11 2.63
N ILE A 20 24.93 -5.85 1.45
CA ILE A 20 23.80 -4.95 1.26
C ILE A 20 22.54 -5.78 1.18
N GLN A 21 21.57 -5.50 2.07
CA GLN A 21 20.23 -6.07 2.02
C GLN A 21 19.33 -5.18 1.15
N VAL A 22 18.69 -5.78 0.16
CA VAL A 22 17.72 -5.09 -0.69
C VAL A 22 16.34 -5.23 -0.07
N VAL A 23 15.73 -4.09 0.29
CA VAL A 23 14.36 -4.03 0.82
C VAL A 23 13.45 -3.53 -0.31
N PRO A 24 12.48 -4.34 -0.78
CA PRO A 24 11.53 -3.86 -1.76
C PRO A 24 10.51 -2.92 -1.12
N GLU A 25 10.10 -1.88 -1.87
CA GLU A 25 9.04 -0.96 -1.48
C GLU A 25 7.88 -1.05 -2.46
N ILE A 26 6.67 -1.23 -1.91
CA ILE A 26 5.41 -1.17 -2.63
C ILE A 26 4.54 -0.13 -1.93
N GLU A 27 4.29 0.94 -2.64
CA GLU A 27 3.51 2.06 -2.15
C GLU A 27 2.05 1.69 -1.89
N MET A 28 1.49 2.20 -0.79
CA MET A 28 0.07 2.14 -0.48
C MET A 28 -0.29 3.09 0.66
N PRO A 29 -1.51 3.62 0.69
CA PRO A 29 -2.54 3.54 -0.34
C PRO A 29 -2.37 4.55 -1.47
N GLY A 30 -1.42 5.48 -1.35
CA GLY A 30 -1.07 6.49 -2.34
C GLY A 30 -0.02 6.00 -3.34
N HIS A 31 0.39 6.90 -4.26
CA HIS A 31 1.47 6.70 -5.23
C HIS A 31 1.28 5.52 -6.22
N GLU A 32 0.08 4.95 -6.28
CA GLU A 32 -0.28 3.74 -7.03
C GLU A 32 -0.96 4.01 -8.40
N VAL A 33 -0.79 5.21 -8.96
CA VAL A 33 -1.44 5.58 -10.24
C VAL A 33 -1.02 4.66 -11.38
N ALA A 34 0.19 4.11 -11.36
CA ALA A 34 0.65 3.15 -12.36
C ALA A 34 -0.19 1.87 -12.33
N ALA A 35 -0.42 1.28 -11.16
CA ALA A 35 -1.29 0.11 -10.98
C ALA A 35 -2.75 0.45 -11.31
N ILE A 36 -3.25 1.58 -10.83
CA ILE A 36 -4.60 2.08 -11.09
C ILE A 36 -4.87 2.29 -12.59
N SER A 37 -3.87 2.69 -13.36
CA SER A 37 -4.01 2.85 -14.82
C SER A 37 -4.28 1.54 -15.56
N VAL A 38 -3.93 0.41 -14.95
CA VAL A 38 -4.14 -0.94 -15.51
C VAL A 38 -5.34 -1.62 -14.86
N TYR A 39 -5.49 -1.47 -13.54
CA TYR A 39 -6.54 -2.09 -12.72
C TYR A 39 -7.45 -1.02 -12.12
N PRO A 40 -8.45 -0.52 -12.88
CA PRO A 40 -9.33 0.56 -12.41
C PRO A 40 -10.14 0.17 -11.16
N GLU A 41 -10.34 -1.12 -10.92
CA GLU A 41 -11.04 -1.66 -9.74
C GLU A 41 -10.33 -1.32 -8.42
N LEU A 42 -9.04 -0.95 -8.49
CA LEU A 42 -8.29 -0.50 -7.32
C LEU A 42 -8.75 0.87 -6.82
N THR A 43 -9.39 1.69 -7.67
CA THR A 43 -9.88 3.01 -7.29
C THR A 43 -11.25 2.97 -6.61
N CYS A 44 -11.56 4.02 -5.86
CA CYS A 44 -12.88 4.23 -5.29
C CYS A 44 -13.97 4.42 -6.37
N GLN A 45 -13.59 4.94 -7.52
CA GLN A 45 -14.51 5.25 -8.63
C GLN A 45 -14.66 4.09 -9.61
N GLY A 46 -13.75 3.11 -9.62
CA GLY A 46 -13.73 2.03 -10.60
C GLY A 46 -13.43 2.52 -12.04
N VAL A 47 -12.80 3.68 -12.18
CA VAL A 47 -12.55 4.31 -13.47
C VAL A 47 -11.05 4.32 -13.75
N ARG A 48 -10.70 3.91 -14.95
CA ARG A 48 -9.31 3.93 -15.40
C ARG A 48 -8.75 5.34 -15.43
N LYS A 49 -7.57 5.51 -14.85
CA LYS A 49 -6.85 6.78 -14.85
C LYS A 49 -5.68 6.71 -15.83
N PRO A 50 -5.33 7.81 -16.49
CA PRO A 50 -4.14 7.86 -17.33
C PRO A 50 -2.87 7.74 -16.47
N ILE A 51 -1.81 7.17 -17.04
CA ILE A 51 -0.50 7.17 -16.39
C ILE A 51 -0.07 8.61 -16.14
N ARG A 52 0.33 8.90 -14.93
CA ARG A 52 0.76 10.24 -14.55
C ARG A 52 2.16 10.53 -15.10
N THR A 53 2.33 11.71 -15.67
CA THR A 53 3.60 12.19 -16.24
C THR A 53 4.14 13.44 -15.56
N THR A 54 3.45 13.90 -14.50
CA THR A 54 3.82 15.06 -13.69
C THR A 54 4.24 14.64 -12.30
N CYS A 55 5.15 15.39 -11.68
CA CYS A 55 5.52 15.20 -10.27
C CYS A 55 4.41 15.65 -9.31
N GLY A 56 4.55 15.29 -8.03
CA GLY A 56 3.65 15.64 -6.92
C GLY A 56 2.69 14.52 -6.53
N VAL A 57 1.88 14.78 -5.51
CA VAL A 57 0.92 13.83 -4.96
C VAL A 57 -0.29 13.67 -5.89
N SER A 58 -0.75 12.45 -6.06
CA SER A 58 -2.01 12.15 -6.75
C SER A 58 -3.17 12.17 -5.76
N ASP A 59 -4.36 12.53 -6.22
CA ASP A 59 -5.61 12.44 -5.47
C ASP A 59 -6.26 11.04 -5.52
N GLU A 60 -5.61 10.09 -6.17
CA GLU A 60 -6.07 8.71 -6.25
C GLU A 60 -5.37 7.83 -5.21
N LEU A 61 -6.19 7.13 -4.42
CA LEU A 61 -5.76 6.14 -3.45
C LEU A 61 -6.35 4.77 -3.77
N LEU A 62 -5.67 3.71 -3.34
CA LEU A 62 -6.27 2.37 -3.33
C LEU A 62 -7.55 2.38 -2.48
N CYS A 63 -8.60 1.77 -2.99
CA CYS A 63 -9.89 1.72 -2.31
C CYS A 63 -9.83 0.78 -1.10
N ALA A 64 -9.76 1.33 0.11
CA ALA A 64 -9.70 0.55 1.35
C ALA A 64 -10.95 -0.32 1.59
N GLY A 65 -12.11 0.08 1.04
CA GLY A 65 -13.36 -0.66 1.15
C GLY A 65 -13.56 -1.74 0.08
N ASN A 66 -12.60 -1.95 -0.83
CA ASN A 66 -12.73 -2.94 -1.91
C ASN A 66 -11.87 -4.18 -1.64
N GLU A 67 -12.47 -5.36 -1.59
CA GLU A 67 -11.74 -6.60 -1.37
C GLU A 67 -10.74 -6.91 -2.50
N PHE A 68 -10.99 -6.48 -3.73
CA PHE A 68 -10.05 -6.60 -4.83
C PHE A 68 -8.70 -5.93 -4.55
N THR A 69 -8.68 -4.85 -3.77
CA THR A 69 -7.43 -4.20 -3.34
C THR A 69 -6.53 -5.18 -2.58
N TYR A 70 -7.11 -5.96 -1.68
CA TYR A 70 -6.35 -6.92 -0.85
C TYR A 70 -5.95 -8.17 -1.62
N GLU A 71 -6.79 -8.62 -2.56
CA GLU A 71 -6.45 -9.70 -3.48
C GLU A 71 -5.26 -9.29 -4.37
N PHE A 72 -5.31 -8.10 -4.95
CA PHE A 72 -4.22 -7.55 -5.76
C PHE A 72 -2.91 -7.46 -4.96
N LEU A 73 -2.95 -6.81 -3.80
CA LEU A 73 -1.77 -6.67 -2.93
C LEU A 73 -1.24 -8.04 -2.48
N GLY A 74 -2.12 -8.99 -2.17
CA GLY A 74 -1.73 -10.35 -1.81
C GLY A 74 -0.95 -11.05 -2.92
N ASN A 75 -1.37 -10.89 -4.18
CA ASN A 75 -0.67 -11.44 -5.33
C ASN A 75 0.70 -10.76 -5.54
N VAL A 76 0.77 -9.43 -5.39
CA VAL A 76 2.03 -8.68 -5.48
C VAL A 76 3.02 -9.14 -4.40
N PHE A 77 2.58 -9.22 -3.14
CA PHE A 77 3.46 -9.65 -2.04
C PHE A 77 3.90 -11.09 -2.13
N LYS A 78 3.08 -11.95 -2.72
CA LYS A 78 3.48 -13.34 -3.01
C LYS A 78 4.69 -13.39 -3.94
N GLU A 79 4.68 -12.61 -5.03
CA GLU A 79 5.79 -12.54 -5.96
C GLU A 79 7.03 -11.88 -5.33
N LEU A 80 6.85 -10.81 -4.57
CA LEU A 80 7.95 -10.13 -3.89
C LEU A 80 8.63 -11.03 -2.85
N ALA A 81 7.86 -11.78 -2.07
CA ALA A 81 8.42 -12.69 -1.06
C ALA A 81 9.29 -13.80 -1.69
N ASP A 82 8.98 -14.20 -2.92
CA ASP A 82 9.77 -15.18 -3.68
C ASP A 82 11.07 -14.59 -4.26
N VAL A 83 11.04 -13.30 -4.63
CA VAL A 83 12.18 -12.62 -5.26
C VAL A 83 13.14 -12.01 -4.23
N PHE A 84 12.62 -11.47 -3.12
CA PHE A 84 13.40 -10.73 -2.14
C PHE A 84 13.52 -11.50 -0.82
N PRO A 85 14.73 -12.02 -0.48
CA PRO A 85 14.96 -12.76 0.77
C PRO A 85 14.98 -11.86 2.00
N SER A 86 14.95 -10.54 1.84
CA SER A 86 14.91 -9.59 2.96
C SER A 86 13.83 -9.96 3.98
N GLU A 87 14.16 -9.84 5.26
CA GLU A 87 13.18 -9.90 6.35
C GLU A 87 12.15 -8.76 6.24
N TYR A 88 12.55 -7.63 5.64
CA TYR A 88 11.75 -6.41 5.56
C TYR A 88 11.09 -6.25 4.20
N ILE A 89 9.85 -5.72 4.23
CA ILE A 89 9.15 -5.18 3.06
C ILE A 89 8.62 -3.79 3.44
N HIS A 90 8.92 -2.79 2.63
CA HIS A 90 8.45 -1.43 2.86
C HIS A 90 7.10 -1.21 2.14
N LEU A 91 6.15 -0.62 2.84
CA LEU A 91 4.76 -0.44 2.41
C LEU A 91 4.44 1.01 1.99
N GLY A 92 5.46 1.89 1.93
CA GLY A 92 5.25 3.32 1.72
C GLY A 92 4.45 3.96 2.85
N GLY A 93 3.30 4.50 2.55
CA GLY A 93 2.33 5.00 3.52
C GLY A 93 2.28 6.50 3.66
N ASP A 94 3.18 7.20 2.97
CA ASP A 94 3.29 8.64 3.00
C ASP A 94 2.18 9.32 2.18
N GLU A 95 1.95 10.56 2.52
CA GLU A 95 1.09 11.52 1.82
C GLU A 95 -0.39 11.10 1.64
N ALA A 96 -0.83 9.98 2.20
CA ALA A 96 -2.21 9.53 2.11
C ALA A 96 -3.18 10.33 2.99
N GLY A 97 -2.67 11.05 3.98
CA GLY A 97 -3.44 11.95 4.85
C GLY A 97 -3.68 13.34 4.26
N ASN A 98 -3.16 13.64 3.07
CA ASN A 98 -3.30 14.96 2.46
C ASN A 98 -4.78 15.35 2.29
N PRO A 99 -5.19 16.56 2.72
CA PRO A 99 -6.56 17.06 2.56
C PRO A 99 -7.12 17.03 1.13
N ALA A 100 -6.27 17.04 0.12
CA ALA A 100 -6.69 16.92 -1.27
C ALA A 100 -7.12 15.48 -1.65
N LEU A 101 -6.78 14.48 -0.84
CA LEU A 101 -7.00 13.07 -1.11
C LEU A 101 -8.28 12.57 -0.44
N ASP A 102 -9.43 12.99 -0.94
CA ASP A 102 -10.73 12.70 -0.32
C ASP A 102 -11.57 11.67 -1.07
N CYS A 103 -10.94 10.82 -1.88
CA CYS A 103 -11.66 9.80 -2.65
C CYS A 103 -12.42 8.81 -1.75
N TRP A 104 -11.97 8.58 -0.52
CA TRP A 104 -12.63 7.66 0.42
C TRP A 104 -13.92 8.20 1.02
N THR A 105 -14.02 9.53 1.20
CA THR A 105 -15.22 10.18 1.78
C THR A 105 -16.46 9.94 0.94
N ASN A 106 -16.35 10.00 -0.38
CA ASN A 106 -17.47 9.86 -1.29
C ASN A 106 -17.63 8.43 -1.85
N CYS A 107 -16.80 7.47 -1.40
CA CYS A 107 -16.83 6.10 -1.87
C CYS A 107 -17.84 5.26 -1.05
N PRO A 108 -18.88 4.68 -1.67
CA PRO A 108 -19.84 3.85 -0.95
C PRO A 108 -19.21 2.65 -0.23
N LYS A 109 -18.19 2.03 -0.83
CA LYS A 109 -17.46 0.90 -0.23
C LYS A 109 -16.69 1.33 1.02
N CYS A 110 -16.00 2.49 0.94
CA CYS A 110 -15.26 3.04 2.09
C CYS A 110 -16.22 3.52 3.19
N GLN A 111 -17.37 4.08 2.85
CA GLN A 111 -18.39 4.44 3.84
C GLN A 111 -19.00 3.20 4.53
N ALA A 112 -19.23 2.13 3.78
CA ALA A 112 -19.67 0.86 4.35
C ALA A 112 -18.60 0.28 5.30
N LEU A 113 -17.33 0.38 4.94
CA LEU A 113 -16.21 -0.02 5.80
C LEU A 113 -16.14 0.84 7.06
N LYS A 114 -16.25 2.18 6.95
CA LYS A 114 -16.34 3.07 8.11
C LYS A 114 -17.42 2.62 9.09
N LYS A 115 -18.62 2.35 8.58
CA LYS A 115 -19.73 1.85 9.41
C LYS A 115 -19.40 0.53 10.10
N LYS A 116 -18.78 -0.42 9.38
CA LYS A 116 -18.34 -1.70 9.94
C LYS A 116 -17.30 -1.52 11.06
N LEU A 117 -16.42 -0.53 10.95
CA LEU A 117 -15.39 -0.20 11.92
C LEU A 117 -15.89 0.68 13.09
N GLY A 118 -17.18 1.02 13.13
CA GLY A 118 -17.75 1.91 14.15
C GLY A 118 -17.31 3.37 14.00
N ILE A 119 -16.83 3.79 12.82
CA ILE A 119 -16.46 5.17 12.53
C ILE A 119 -17.76 5.92 12.21
N THR A 120 -18.12 6.90 13.03
CA THR A 120 -19.38 7.61 12.92
C THR A 120 -19.33 8.82 11.99
N THR A 121 -18.14 9.37 11.75
CA THR A 121 -17.96 10.50 10.83
C THR A 121 -18.05 10.06 9.38
N THR A 122 -18.80 10.82 8.59
CA THR A 122 -18.88 10.61 7.14
C THR A 122 -17.87 11.43 6.37
N ASP A 123 -17.28 12.44 7.03
CA ASP A 123 -16.24 13.30 6.46
C ASP A 123 -14.84 12.63 6.48
N ARG A 124 -13.83 13.36 6.03
CA ARG A 124 -12.46 12.87 5.93
C ARG A 124 -11.68 12.85 7.24
N SER A 125 -12.19 13.46 8.32
CA SER A 125 -11.44 13.67 9.56
C SER A 125 -10.89 12.37 10.18
N GLU A 126 -11.51 11.23 9.88
CA GLU A 126 -11.10 9.93 10.34
C GLU A 126 -10.68 8.96 9.23
N ASN A 127 -10.37 9.46 8.02
CA ASN A 127 -9.90 8.62 6.91
C ASN A 127 -8.57 7.89 7.22
N TRP A 128 -7.74 8.44 8.11
CA TRP A 128 -6.55 7.77 8.62
C TRP A 128 -6.86 6.38 9.25
N LYS A 129 -8.08 6.17 9.76
CA LYS A 129 -8.52 4.86 10.29
C LYS A 129 -8.73 3.84 9.16
N LEU A 130 -9.11 4.30 7.96
CA LEU A 130 -9.19 3.43 6.78
C LEU A 130 -7.81 3.03 6.29
N GLN A 131 -6.85 3.94 6.33
CA GLN A 131 -5.45 3.64 6.06
C GLN A 131 -4.93 2.62 7.08
N GLY A 132 -5.17 2.84 8.37
CA GLY A 132 -4.83 1.90 9.44
C GLY A 132 -5.41 0.50 9.18
N TYR A 133 -6.68 0.41 8.82
CA TYR A 133 -7.31 -0.87 8.49
C TYR A 133 -6.66 -1.55 7.27
N LEU A 134 -6.33 -0.78 6.22
CA LEU A 134 -5.65 -1.31 5.05
C LEU A 134 -4.28 -1.90 5.44
N PHE A 135 -3.52 -1.14 6.22
CA PHE A 135 -2.22 -1.60 6.70
C PHE A 135 -2.35 -2.82 7.61
N ASP A 136 -3.27 -2.82 8.56
CA ASP A 136 -3.49 -3.97 9.45
C ASP A 136 -3.69 -5.27 8.66
N ARG A 137 -4.49 -5.24 7.62
CA ARG A 137 -4.72 -6.41 6.77
C ARG A 137 -3.47 -6.86 6.00
N VAL A 138 -2.69 -5.91 5.49
CA VAL A 138 -1.45 -6.20 4.76
C VAL A 138 -0.37 -6.69 5.72
N ILE A 139 -0.23 -6.07 6.88
CA ILE A 139 0.69 -6.48 7.94
C ILE A 139 0.41 -7.92 8.38
N ASP A 140 -0.85 -8.24 8.62
CA ASP A 140 -1.26 -9.60 9.00
C ASP A 140 -0.90 -10.61 7.91
N LEU A 141 -1.14 -10.27 6.62
CA LEU A 141 -0.75 -11.10 5.48
C LEU A 141 0.77 -11.34 5.46
N LEU A 142 1.57 -10.28 5.55
CA LEU A 142 3.03 -10.36 5.49
C LEU A 142 3.60 -11.19 6.63
N ARG A 143 3.10 -11.00 7.84
CA ARG A 143 3.56 -11.72 9.03
C ARG A 143 3.16 -13.19 9.02
N THR A 144 1.89 -13.46 8.71
CA THR A 144 1.36 -14.84 8.83
C THR A 144 1.73 -15.73 7.67
N GLN A 145 1.80 -15.19 6.45
CA GLN A 145 2.05 -16.01 5.25
C GLN A 145 3.50 -15.98 4.80
N TYR A 146 4.19 -14.86 4.97
CA TYR A 146 5.55 -14.67 4.43
C TYR A 146 6.61 -14.46 5.50
N HIS A 147 6.23 -14.35 6.78
CA HIS A 147 7.15 -14.09 7.91
C HIS A 147 8.04 -12.87 7.69
N LYS A 148 7.45 -11.82 7.09
CA LYS A 148 8.12 -10.55 6.81
C LYS A 148 7.77 -9.50 7.86
N THR A 149 8.73 -8.62 8.14
CA THR A 149 8.57 -7.45 9.00
C THR A 149 8.20 -6.23 8.15
N PRO A 150 7.02 -5.65 8.31
CA PRO A 150 6.62 -4.46 7.57
C PRO A 150 7.41 -3.22 8.01
N MET A 151 7.79 -2.39 7.03
CA MET A 151 8.32 -1.04 7.22
C MET A 151 7.41 -0.04 6.53
N PHE A 152 7.37 1.20 7.01
CA PHE A 152 6.65 2.29 6.36
C PHE A 152 7.16 3.66 6.81
N TRP A 153 6.87 4.68 6.01
CA TRP A 153 7.20 6.04 6.36
C TRP A 153 6.41 6.49 7.58
N TYR A 154 7.09 7.13 8.54
CA TYR A 154 6.42 7.74 9.68
C TYR A 154 5.81 9.07 9.25
N GLU A 155 4.48 9.15 9.27
CA GLU A 155 3.75 10.40 9.10
C GLU A 155 2.92 10.71 10.34
N THR A 156 2.76 12.01 10.62
CA THR A 156 2.06 12.51 11.82
C THR A 156 0.61 12.07 11.94
N ASP A 157 -0.02 11.71 10.82
CA ASP A 157 -1.39 11.21 10.78
C ASP A 157 -1.51 9.72 11.16
N PHE A 158 -0.40 9.01 11.23
CA PHE A 158 -0.32 7.62 11.68
C PHE A 158 -0.40 7.57 13.22
N LYS A 159 -1.61 7.57 13.77
CA LYS A 159 -1.82 7.66 15.23
C LYS A 159 -1.58 6.37 15.99
N LYS A 160 -1.40 5.24 15.31
CA LYS A 160 -1.18 3.95 15.96
C LYS A 160 -0.42 2.99 15.04
N ILE A 161 0.84 2.81 15.33
CA ILE A 161 1.69 1.83 14.66
C ILE A 161 1.52 0.48 15.37
N GLN A 162 1.35 -0.60 14.60
CA GLN A 162 1.32 -1.94 15.19
C GLN A 162 2.69 -2.30 15.77
N PRO A 163 2.74 -2.97 16.95
CA PRO A 163 3.99 -3.47 17.52
C PRO A 163 4.76 -4.36 16.51
N GLY A 164 6.08 -4.20 16.46
CA GLY A 164 6.96 -5.00 15.60
C GLY A 164 7.00 -4.55 14.14
N CYS A 165 6.53 -3.35 13.81
CA CYS A 165 6.82 -2.68 12.54
C CYS A 165 8.02 -1.74 12.71
N VAL A 166 8.64 -1.36 11.58
CA VAL A 166 9.75 -0.41 11.50
C VAL A 166 9.28 0.85 10.79
N THR A 167 9.67 2.02 11.30
CA THR A 167 9.37 3.33 10.70
C THR A 167 10.62 4.15 10.55
#